data_c8a9ccb64b3fcb2b4bcb2f5d53ffcc5b
#
_entry.id   c8a9ccb64b3fcb2b4bcb2f5d53ffcc5b
#
_cell.length_a   1.000
_cell.length_b   1.000
_cell.length_c   1.000
_cell.angle_alpha   90.00
_cell.angle_beta   90.00
_cell.angle_gamma   90.00
#
_symmetry.space_group_name_H-M   'P 1'
#
loop_
_entity.id
_entity.type
_entity.pdbx_description
1 polymer ?
#
loop_
_entity_poly.entity_id
_entity_poly.type
_entity_poly.pdbx_seq_one_letter_code
_entity_poly.pdbx_strand_id
1 'polypeptide(L)'
;MRHLPLLMCTAFCGLYSTQTKAADTKNEKPNILWLTFEDTSAYEFGCYGNRGVHTPNADSLAARGIQFMNTWSVAPQSSAARSSLITGCYSSTYGMDIHPVPYDTPADIFFPQKLREAGYYCTNNSKTHYNSTTDNKICWDECSNKASYNSPKRKKNQPFFAVFNTVTSHMGRIRTFHTDGRRDYTREGIYPALLSLPAYVPDLPEVRSDYAGHLEAVQDVDTWLGFFLKDLKEKGLDENLSLIHI
;
A
#
# COMPACT_ATOMS: atom_id res chain seq x y z
N MET A 1 42.13 -38.60 61.56
CA MET A 1 42.56 -38.28 60.23
C MET A 1 41.81 -39.20 59.27
N ARG A 2 40.81 -38.71 58.60
CA ARG A 2 40.04 -39.49 57.61
C ARG A 2 40.15 -38.72 56.29
N HIS A 3 40.80 -39.31 55.31
CA HIS A 3 40.91 -38.80 53.97
C HIS A 3 39.64 -39.06 53.19
N LEU A 4 39.04 -38.01 52.66
CA LEU A 4 37.89 -38.05 51.76
C LEU A 4 38.42 -37.97 50.32
N PRO A 5 38.10 -38.86 49.40
CA PRO A 5 38.51 -38.76 48.02
C PRO A 5 37.62 -37.75 47.24
N LEU A 6 38.27 -36.90 46.51
CA LEU A 6 37.68 -35.88 45.61
C LEU A 6 37.19 -36.59 44.35
N LEU A 7 35.89 -36.64 44.14
CA LEU A 7 35.25 -37.17 42.92
C LEU A 7 35.29 -36.09 41.84
N MET A 8 36.12 -36.28 40.83
CA MET A 8 36.18 -35.42 39.65
C MET A 8 35.05 -35.78 38.68
N CYS A 9 34.00 -34.97 38.62
CA CYS A 9 32.98 -35.06 37.60
C CYS A 9 33.47 -34.35 36.33
N THR A 10 33.90 -35.08 35.35
CA THR A 10 34.15 -34.58 33.99
C THR A 10 32.80 -34.46 33.24
N ALA A 11 32.27 -33.22 33.17
CA ALA A 11 31.14 -32.95 32.32
C ALA A 11 31.58 -32.93 30.85
N PHE A 12 31.13 -33.89 30.10
CA PHE A 12 31.30 -33.95 28.65
C PHE A 12 30.35 -32.96 28.02
N CYS A 13 30.78 -31.75 27.74
CA CYS A 13 30.05 -30.79 26.90
C CYS A 13 30.15 -31.26 25.45
N GLY A 14 29.17 -32.04 25.00
CA GLY A 14 29.01 -32.33 23.59
C GLY A 14 28.53 -31.05 22.85
N LEU A 15 29.44 -30.45 22.13
CA LEU A 15 29.16 -29.40 21.17
C LEU A 15 28.38 -30.01 20.00
N TYR A 16 27.04 -29.98 20.09
CA TYR A 16 26.20 -30.15 18.92
C TYR A 16 26.33 -28.88 18.07
N SER A 17 27.25 -28.88 17.11
CA SER A 17 27.23 -27.91 16.02
C SER A 17 26.05 -28.27 15.13
N THR A 18 24.91 -27.63 15.36
CA THR A 18 23.86 -27.56 14.35
C THR A 18 24.42 -26.71 13.21
N GLN A 19 24.97 -27.36 12.21
CA GLN A 19 25.16 -26.72 10.91
C GLN A 19 23.74 -26.37 10.40
N THR A 20 23.29 -25.17 10.69
CA THR A 20 22.25 -24.54 9.89
C THR A 20 22.84 -24.43 8.49
N LYS A 21 22.42 -25.33 7.58
CA LYS A 21 22.59 -25.10 6.16
C LYS A 21 22.01 -23.69 5.92
N ALA A 22 22.89 -22.73 5.66
CA ALA A 22 22.47 -21.49 5.02
C ALA A 22 21.73 -21.95 3.77
N ALA A 23 20.43 -21.72 3.73
CA ALA A 23 19.66 -21.89 2.52
C ALA A 23 20.40 -21.07 1.47
N ASP A 24 20.74 -21.70 0.35
CA ASP A 24 21.25 -21.03 -0.83
C ASP A 24 20.11 -20.10 -1.26
N THR A 25 20.04 -18.92 -0.67
CA THR A 25 19.14 -17.87 -1.10
C THR A 25 19.69 -17.43 -2.44
N LYS A 26 19.27 -18.11 -3.51
CA LYS A 26 19.28 -17.54 -4.83
C LYS A 26 18.81 -16.11 -4.61
N ASN A 27 19.61 -15.16 -5.06
CA ASN A 27 19.35 -13.73 -4.98
C ASN A 27 18.17 -13.43 -5.91
N GLU A 28 16.99 -13.95 -5.56
CA GLU A 28 15.77 -13.80 -6.32
C GLU A 28 15.25 -12.40 -6.04
N LYS A 29 15.11 -11.63 -7.10
CA LYS A 29 14.54 -10.28 -7.03
C LYS A 29 13.16 -10.36 -6.39
N PRO A 30 12.87 -9.57 -5.34
CA PRO A 30 11.55 -9.61 -4.70
C PRO A 30 10.47 -9.13 -5.67
N ASN A 31 9.27 -9.65 -5.54
CA ASN A 31 8.10 -9.04 -6.13
C ASN A 31 7.80 -7.71 -5.45
N ILE A 32 7.21 -6.77 -6.18
CA ILE A 32 6.85 -5.46 -5.65
C ILE A 32 5.37 -5.22 -5.95
N LEU A 33 4.59 -4.95 -4.92
CA LEU A 33 3.17 -4.63 -5.04
C LEU A 33 2.88 -3.27 -4.41
N TRP A 34 2.31 -2.35 -5.18
CA TRP A 34 1.75 -1.11 -4.69
C TRP A 34 0.23 -1.17 -4.70
N LEU A 35 -0.36 -0.94 -3.55
CA LEU A 35 -1.80 -0.79 -3.37
C LEU A 35 -2.08 0.66 -3.00
N THR A 36 -2.63 1.42 -3.93
CA THR A 36 -2.89 2.85 -3.75
C THR A 36 -4.38 3.13 -3.61
N PHE A 37 -4.72 4.06 -2.75
CA PHE A 37 -6.06 4.61 -2.56
C PHE A 37 -5.99 6.14 -2.59
N GLU A 38 -7.12 6.82 -2.42
CA GLU A 38 -7.20 8.26 -2.63
C GLU A 38 -7.88 8.97 -1.47
N ASP A 39 -7.55 10.26 -1.32
CA ASP A 39 -8.22 11.23 -0.43
C ASP A 39 -8.36 10.74 1.03
N THR A 40 -7.41 9.96 1.51
CA THR A 40 -7.44 9.37 2.85
C THR A 40 -6.13 9.70 3.57
N SER A 41 -6.23 10.13 4.81
CA SER A 41 -5.10 10.44 5.65
C SER A 41 -4.75 9.28 6.58
N ALA A 42 -3.50 9.21 7.04
CA ALA A 42 -3.04 8.16 7.93
C ALA A 42 -3.92 8.01 9.18
N TYR A 43 -4.31 9.13 9.81
CA TYR A 43 -5.15 9.14 11.02
C TYR A 43 -6.57 8.56 10.83
N GLU A 44 -6.96 8.18 9.64
CA GLU A 44 -8.24 7.54 9.34
C GLU A 44 -8.19 6.02 9.41
N PHE A 45 -7.02 5.43 9.68
CA PHE A 45 -6.84 3.99 9.91
C PHE A 45 -6.67 3.64 11.38
N GLY A 46 -7.09 2.43 11.78
CA GLY A 46 -6.97 1.90 13.14
C GLY A 46 -5.53 1.87 13.63
N CYS A 47 -4.59 1.41 12.81
CA CYS A 47 -3.16 1.35 13.15
C CYS A 47 -2.53 2.72 13.44
N TYR A 48 -3.14 3.82 12.99
CA TYR A 48 -2.75 5.19 13.34
C TYR A 48 -3.58 5.80 14.47
N GLY A 49 -4.41 4.99 15.15
CA GLY A 49 -5.13 5.36 16.36
C GLY A 49 -6.59 5.74 16.17
N ASN A 50 -7.16 5.64 14.98
CA ASN A 50 -8.59 5.88 14.78
C ASN A 50 -9.42 4.75 15.38
N ARG A 51 -10.26 5.09 16.36
CA ARG A 51 -11.15 4.13 17.04
C ARG A 51 -12.56 4.10 16.45
N GLY A 52 -12.87 5.00 15.53
CA GLY A 52 -14.17 5.09 14.86
C GLY A 52 -14.27 4.28 13.58
N VAL A 53 -13.23 3.52 13.24
CA VAL A 53 -13.13 2.75 11.99
C VAL A 53 -12.57 1.35 12.27
N HIS A 54 -12.94 0.37 11.46
CA HIS A 54 -12.45 -1.00 11.57
C HIS A 54 -11.61 -1.37 10.33
N THR A 55 -10.28 -1.42 10.49
CA THR A 55 -9.32 -1.64 9.40
C THR A 55 -8.33 -2.77 9.71
N PRO A 56 -8.81 -4.02 9.95
CA PRO A 56 -7.99 -5.11 10.46
C PRO A 56 -6.90 -5.56 9.51
N ASN A 57 -7.07 -5.39 8.19
CA ASN A 57 -6.08 -5.78 7.20
C ASN A 57 -4.89 -4.83 7.20
N ALA A 58 -5.15 -3.51 7.24
CA ALA A 58 -4.12 -2.48 7.37
C ALA A 58 -3.40 -2.60 8.73
N ASP A 59 -4.14 -2.84 9.81
CA ASP A 59 -3.60 -3.04 11.16
C ASP A 59 -2.67 -4.27 11.20
N SER A 60 -3.05 -5.36 10.52
CA SER A 60 -2.22 -6.56 10.39
C SER A 60 -0.94 -6.31 9.58
N LEU A 61 -0.99 -5.49 8.53
CA LEU A 61 0.20 -5.10 7.79
C LEU A 61 1.13 -4.23 8.65
N ALA A 62 0.59 -3.25 9.35
CA ALA A 62 1.35 -2.38 10.25
C ALA A 62 2.08 -3.18 11.33
N ALA A 63 1.42 -4.20 11.90
CA ALA A 63 2.00 -5.08 12.92
C ALA A 63 3.16 -5.95 12.42
N ARG A 64 3.26 -6.19 11.11
CA ARG A 64 4.28 -7.06 10.48
C ARG A 64 5.31 -6.31 9.63
N GLY A 65 5.08 -5.02 9.42
CA GLY A 65 5.86 -4.21 8.51
C GLY A 65 6.43 -2.97 9.17
N ILE A 66 6.65 -1.95 8.36
CA ILE A 66 7.10 -0.63 8.77
C ILE A 66 5.96 0.35 8.61
N GLN A 67 5.57 0.99 9.70
CA GLN A 67 4.57 2.05 9.72
C GLN A 67 5.28 3.42 9.74
N PHE A 68 4.99 4.25 8.74
CA PHE A 68 5.55 5.59 8.65
C PHE A 68 4.64 6.58 9.37
N MET A 69 5.12 7.15 10.46
CA MET A 69 4.35 8.10 11.30
C MET A 69 4.40 9.53 10.76
N ASN A 70 5.40 9.87 9.97
CA ASN A 70 5.66 11.24 9.49
C ASN A 70 5.90 11.22 7.97
N THR A 71 4.84 10.98 7.21
CA THR A 71 4.87 10.97 5.75
C THR A 71 3.76 11.87 5.21
N TRP A 72 4.11 12.69 4.25
CA TRP A 72 3.19 13.62 3.61
C TRP A 72 3.23 13.48 2.10
N SER A 73 2.09 13.72 1.46
CA SER A 73 2.06 13.91 0.02
C SER A 73 2.84 15.18 -0.35
N VAL A 74 3.60 15.12 -1.44
CA VAL A 74 4.34 16.28 -1.97
C VAL A 74 3.43 17.35 -2.54
N ALA A 75 2.17 16.99 -2.84
CA ALA A 75 1.14 17.91 -3.33
C ALA A 75 -0.24 17.40 -2.92
N PRO A 76 -1.21 18.30 -2.66
CA PRO A 76 -2.56 17.91 -2.26
C PRO A 76 -3.43 17.47 -3.45
N GLN A 77 -2.92 17.53 -4.67
CA GLN A 77 -3.63 17.21 -5.90
C GLN A 77 -3.12 15.91 -6.52
N SER A 78 -4.07 15.08 -6.95
CA SER A 78 -3.83 13.72 -7.42
C SER A 78 -2.75 13.64 -8.50
N SER A 79 -2.83 14.47 -9.56
CA SER A 79 -1.89 14.37 -10.67
C SER A 79 -0.46 14.77 -10.28
N ALA A 80 -0.28 15.83 -9.53
CA ALA A 80 1.04 16.27 -9.05
C ALA A 80 1.65 15.24 -8.08
N ALA A 81 0.86 14.72 -7.12
CA ALA A 81 1.31 13.67 -6.20
C ALA A 81 1.69 12.39 -6.96
N ARG A 82 0.87 11.94 -7.91
CA ARG A 82 1.12 10.72 -8.69
C ARG A 82 2.31 10.88 -9.63
N SER A 83 2.54 12.08 -10.17
CA SER A 83 3.74 12.38 -10.96
C SER A 83 5.00 12.21 -10.10
N SER A 84 4.98 12.70 -8.87
CA SER A 84 6.11 12.53 -7.95
C SER A 84 6.32 11.06 -7.56
N LEU A 85 5.26 10.31 -7.32
CA LEU A 85 5.34 8.88 -7.00
C LEU A 85 6.01 8.08 -8.12
N ILE A 86 5.63 8.34 -9.40
CA ILE A 86 6.10 7.53 -10.53
C ILE A 86 7.48 7.93 -11.03
N THR A 87 7.95 9.12 -10.67
CA THR A 87 9.28 9.62 -11.07
C THR A 87 10.29 9.58 -9.93
N GLY A 88 9.84 9.53 -8.67
CA GLY A 88 10.71 9.68 -7.49
C GLY A 88 11.24 11.10 -7.30
N CYS A 89 10.69 12.10 -8.02
CA CYS A 89 11.09 13.51 -7.96
C CYS A 89 9.91 14.39 -7.53
N TYR A 90 10.20 15.57 -6.99
CA TYR A 90 9.16 16.56 -6.81
C TYR A 90 8.52 16.91 -8.16
N SER A 91 7.21 17.02 -8.20
CA SER A 91 6.46 17.32 -9.44
C SER A 91 6.93 18.64 -10.11
N SER A 92 7.31 19.63 -9.31
CA SER A 92 7.86 20.90 -9.78
C SER A 92 9.21 20.77 -10.51
N THR A 93 9.97 19.69 -10.30
CA THR A 93 11.25 19.45 -10.98
C THR A 93 11.10 19.41 -12.51
N TYR A 94 9.99 18.85 -12.98
CA TYR A 94 9.69 18.71 -14.40
C TYR A 94 8.42 19.49 -14.81
N GLY A 95 7.96 20.44 -14.01
CA GLY A 95 6.78 21.24 -14.30
C GLY A 95 5.44 20.52 -14.18
N MET A 96 5.41 19.33 -13.57
CA MET A 96 4.20 18.50 -13.43
C MET A 96 3.34 18.83 -12.20
N ASP A 97 3.48 20.01 -11.65
CA ASP A 97 2.85 20.44 -10.39
C ASP A 97 1.48 21.10 -10.58
N ILE A 98 1.12 21.53 -11.80
CA ILE A 98 -0.17 22.15 -12.09
C ILE A 98 -1.19 21.10 -12.53
N HIS A 99 -2.26 20.96 -11.76
CA HIS A 99 -3.33 20.00 -12.04
C HIS A 99 -4.44 20.63 -12.90
N PRO A 100 -4.96 19.95 -13.90
CA PRO A 100 -4.58 18.67 -14.52
C PRO A 100 -3.83 18.87 -15.86
N VAL A 101 -2.85 19.73 -15.91
CA VAL A 101 -2.16 20.12 -17.15
C VAL A 101 -1.03 19.15 -17.46
N PRO A 102 -1.07 18.39 -18.57
CA PRO A 102 0.03 17.54 -18.98
C PRO A 102 1.19 18.36 -19.53
N TYR A 103 2.41 17.94 -19.21
CA TYR A 103 3.65 18.56 -19.67
C TYR A 103 4.43 17.59 -20.55
N ASP A 104 5.20 18.13 -21.47
CA ASP A 104 6.19 17.37 -22.20
C ASP A 104 7.40 17.11 -21.30
N THR A 105 7.62 15.85 -20.98
CA THR A 105 8.64 15.43 -20.01
C THR A 105 9.60 14.43 -20.65
N PRO A 106 10.88 14.38 -20.20
CA PRO A 106 11.80 13.35 -20.63
C PRO A 106 11.20 11.95 -20.39
N ALA A 107 11.32 11.06 -21.37
CA ALA A 107 10.72 9.74 -21.30
C ALA A 107 11.38 8.83 -20.25
N ASP A 108 12.63 9.07 -19.90
CA ASP A 108 13.46 8.23 -19.03
C ASP A 108 13.33 8.56 -17.52
N ILE A 109 12.48 9.55 -17.16
CA ILE A 109 12.28 9.91 -15.74
C ILE A 109 11.38 8.93 -14.97
N PHE A 110 10.65 8.07 -15.66
CA PHE A 110 9.69 7.16 -15.04
C PHE A 110 10.37 5.87 -14.56
N PHE A 111 10.48 5.67 -13.26
CA PHE A 111 11.25 4.56 -12.69
C PHE A 111 10.78 3.14 -13.09
N PRO A 112 9.49 2.88 -13.43
CA PRO A 112 9.09 1.54 -13.87
C PRO A 112 9.84 1.04 -15.11
N GLN A 113 10.36 1.95 -15.95
CA GLN A 113 11.23 1.56 -17.07
C GLN A 113 12.48 0.85 -16.58
N LYS A 114 13.10 1.35 -15.50
CA LYS A 114 14.29 0.75 -14.89
C LYS A 114 13.99 -0.63 -14.31
N LEU A 115 12.79 -0.83 -13.78
CA LEU A 115 12.35 -2.15 -13.33
C LEU A 115 12.16 -3.11 -14.51
N ARG A 116 11.58 -2.65 -15.63
CA ARG A 116 11.46 -3.44 -16.87
C ARG A 116 12.83 -3.82 -17.42
N GLU A 117 13.77 -2.88 -17.50
CA GLU A 117 15.16 -3.13 -17.89
C GLU A 117 15.83 -4.17 -16.96
N ALA A 118 15.48 -4.14 -15.67
CA ALA A 118 15.91 -5.13 -14.71
C ALA A 118 15.17 -6.48 -14.81
N GLY A 119 14.24 -6.66 -15.75
CA GLY A 119 13.54 -7.91 -16.01
C GLY A 119 12.21 -8.11 -15.27
N TYR A 120 11.71 -7.09 -14.56
CA TYR A 120 10.38 -7.14 -13.96
C TYR A 120 9.27 -7.08 -15.00
N TYR A 121 8.16 -7.76 -14.70
CA TYR A 121 6.90 -7.58 -15.41
C TYR A 121 6.11 -6.47 -14.71
N CYS A 122 5.93 -5.33 -15.38
CA CYS A 122 5.37 -4.12 -14.77
C CYS A 122 3.91 -3.92 -15.20
N THR A 123 2.99 -3.86 -14.24
CA THR A 123 1.55 -3.69 -14.49
C THR A 123 0.96 -2.56 -13.69
N ASN A 124 -0.02 -1.84 -14.26
CA ASN A 124 -0.80 -0.81 -13.60
C ASN A 124 -2.30 -1.00 -13.83
N ASN A 125 -3.06 -1.16 -12.75
CA ASN A 125 -4.51 -1.29 -12.75
C ASN A 125 -5.13 -0.12 -11.95
N SER A 126 -5.61 0.92 -12.62
CA SER A 126 -5.32 1.36 -14.01
C SER A 126 -5.05 2.85 -14.03
N LYS A 127 -5.29 3.55 -12.91
CA LYS A 127 -5.15 5.00 -12.84
C LYS A 127 -3.68 5.40 -13.03
N THR A 128 -3.43 6.24 -14.01
CA THR A 128 -2.14 6.90 -14.23
C THR A 128 -2.17 8.31 -13.69
N HIS A 129 -2.90 9.19 -14.36
CA HIS A 129 -3.08 10.60 -13.99
C HIS A 129 -1.74 11.31 -13.71
N TYR A 130 -0.71 10.94 -14.49
CA TYR A 130 0.56 11.65 -14.46
C TYR A 130 0.43 12.91 -15.33
N ASN A 131 0.91 14.04 -14.85
CA ASN A 131 0.91 15.28 -15.64
C ASN A 131 2.00 15.25 -16.71
N SER A 132 1.95 14.26 -17.59
CA SER A 132 2.93 14.04 -18.65
C SER A 132 2.25 13.59 -19.92
N THR A 133 2.77 14.03 -21.06
CA THR A 133 2.40 13.57 -22.41
C THR A 133 3.06 12.24 -22.77
N THR A 134 4.01 11.76 -21.97
CA THR A 134 4.71 10.49 -22.20
C THR A 134 3.75 9.31 -22.24
N ASP A 135 3.90 8.46 -23.28
CA ASP A 135 3.07 7.26 -23.45
C ASP A 135 3.30 6.27 -22.28
N ASN A 136 2.23 5.90 -21.61
CA ASN A 136 2.25 4.92 -20.52
C ASN A 136 2.82 3.54 -20.92
N LYS A 137 2.86 3.21 -22.20
CA LYS A 137 3.51 1.98 -22.70
C LYS A 137 5.01 1.92 -22.42
N ILE A 138 5.63 3.05 -22.18
CA ILE A 138 7.03 3.11 -21.75
C ILE A 138 7.18 2.50 -20.36
N CYS A 139 6.24 2.79 -19.44
CA CYS A 139 6.28 2.37 -18.05
C CYS A 139 5.82 0.93 -17.83
N TRP A 140 4.82 0.49 -18.61
CA TRP A 140 4.02 -0.70 -18.30
C TRP A 140 4.01 -1.73 -19.39
N ASP A 141 4.13 -3.01 -19.03
CA ASP A 141 3.83 -4.12 -19.92
C ASP A 141 2.31 -4.24 -20.13
N GLU A 142 1.53 -3.93 -19.08
CA GLU A 142 0.08 -3.81 -19.15
C GLU A 142 -0.41 -2.64 -18.28
N CYS A 143 -1.27 -1.79 -18.86
CA CYS A 143 -1.92 -0.70 -18.15
C CYS A 143 -3.41 -0.67 -18.52
N SER A 144 -4.24 -1.23 -17.67
CA SER A 144 -5.70 -1.33 -17.86
C SER A 144 -6.39 -1.86 -16.59
N ASN A 145 -7.73 -1.82 -16.56
CA ASN A 145 -8.53 -2.41 -15.48
C ASN A 145 -8.39 -3.96 -15.38
N LYS A 146 -7.71 -4.61 -16.31
CA LYS A 146 -7.43 -6.05 -16.30
C LYS A 146 -5.95 -6.36 -16.03
N ALA A 147 -5.11 -5.34 -15.97
CA ALA A 147 -3.68 -5.52 -15.69
C ALA A 147 -3.47 -6.12 -14.29
N SER A 148 -2.58 -7.10 -14.18
CA SER A 148 -2.38 -7.84 -12.94
C SER A 148 -1.03 -8.56 -12.93
N TYR A 149 -0.48 -8.78 -11.74
CA TYR A 149 0.64 -9.71 -11.56
C TYR A 149 0.28 -11.16 -11.92
N ASN A 150 -1.01 -11.48 -12.01
CA ASN A 150 -1.52 -12.78 -12.47
C ASN A 150 -1.65 -12.89 -14.00
N SER A 151 -1.17 -11.92 -14.76
CA SER A 151 -1.28 -11.92 -16.21
C SER A 151 -0.64 -13.18 -16.84
N PRO A 152 -1.33 -13.84 -17.78
CA PRO A 152 -0.75 -14.99 -18.52
C PRO A 152 0.44 -14.59 -19.38
N LYS A 153 0.67 -13.31 -19.63
CA LYS A 153 1.83 -12.81 -20.37
C LYS A 153 3.09 -12.75 -19.53
N ARG A 154 2.96 -12.73 -18.19
CA ARG A 154 4.11 -12.79 -17.28
C ARG A 154 4.71 -14.20 -17.35
N LYS A 155 6.02 -14.26 -17.57
CA LYS A 155 6.74 -15.53 -17.63
C LYS A 155 6.74 -16.20 -16.23
N LYS A 156 6.80 -17.53 -16.22
CA LYS A 156 6.94 -18.27 -14.97
C LYS A 156 8.18 -17.80 -14.22
N ASN A 157 8.03 -17.53 -12.91
CA ASN A 157 9.09 -17.03 -12.02
C ASN A 157 9.66 -15.64 -12.40
N GLN A 158 9.04 -14.91 -13.33
CA GLN A 158 9.43 -13.54 -13.58
C GLN A 158 8.98 -12.66 -12.40
N PRO A 159 9.89 -11.85 -11.79
CA PRO A 159 9.50 -10.91 -10.76
C PRO A 159 8.53 -9.87 -11.35
N PHE A 160 7.61 -9.39 -10.53
CA PHE A 160 6.67 -8.37 -10.96
C PHE A 160 6.79 -7.08 -10.14
N PHE A 161 6.48 -5.97 -10.79
CA PHE A 161 6.08 -4.72 -10.15
C PHE A 161 4.63 -4.45 -10.58
N ALA A 162 3.71 -4.55 -9.64
CA ALA A 162 2.30 -4.36 -9.90
C ALA A 162 1.73 -3.22 -9.06
N VAL A 163 1.01 -2.32 -9.72
CA VAL A 163 0.29 -1.23 -9.07
C VAL A 163 -1.20 -1.47 -9.24
N PHE A 164 -1.93 -1.43 -8.14
CA PHE A 164 -3.39 -1.42 -8.14
C PHE A 164 -3.87 -0.15 -7.46
N ASN A 165 -4.84 0.49 -8.10
CA ASN A 165 -5.39 1.76 -7.64
C ASN A 165 -6.87 1.57 -7.37
N THR A 166 -7.34 1.90 -6.16
CA THR A 166 -8.77 2.03 -5.90
C THR A 166 -9.19 3.48 -5.79
N VAL A 167 -10.36 3.79 -6.32
CA VAL A 167 -11.00 5.10 -6.19
C VAL A 167 -12.12 5.07 -5.15
N THR A 168 -12.19 4.01 -4.35
CA THR A 168 -13.26 3.79 -3.39
C THR A 168 -13.39 4.92 -2.37
N SER A 169 -12.25 5.44 -1.89
CA SER A 169 -12.21 6.55 -0.93
C SER A 169 -12.16 7.95 -1.59
N HIS A 170 -12.17 8.03 -2.92
CA HIS A 170 -12.15 9.32 -3.62
C HIS A 170 -13.35 10.19 -3.23
N MET A 171 -13.14 11.51 -3.14
CA MET A 171 -14.15 12.50 -2.71
C MET A 171 -15.52 12.38 -3.40
N GLY A 172 -15.57 11.81 -4.58
CA GLY A 172 -16.82 11.52 -5.28
C GLY A 172 -17.76 10.59 -4.51
N ARG A 173 -17.22 9.74 -3.63
CA ARG A 173 -18.00 8.84 -2.77
C ARG A 173 -18.88 9.61 -1.80
N ILE A 174 -18.36 10.65 -1.16
CA ILE A 174 -19.10 11.47 -0.19
C ILE A 174 -20.26 12.20 -0.87
N ARG A 175 -20.06 12.70 -2.10
CA ARG A 175 -21.10 13.41 -2.85
C ARG A 175 -22.35 12.60 -3.10
N THR A 176 -22.24 11.27 -3.14
CA THR A 176 -23.34 10.35 -3.38
C THR A 176 -23.84 9.67 -2.10
N PHE A 177 -23.16 9.85 -0.98
CA PHE A 177 -23.48 9.17 0.28
C PHE A 177 -24.91 9.43 0.75
N HIS A 178 -25.40 10.67 0.65
CA HIS A 178 -26.74 11.03 1.07
C HIS A 178 -27.85 10.57 0.12
N THR A 179 -27.54 10.19 -1.11
CA THR A 179 -28.54 9.79 -2.10
C THR A 179 -29.09 8.39 -1.84
N ASP A 180 -28.42 7.58 -1.05
CA ASP A 180 -28.84 6.22 -0.69
C ASP A 180 -29.53 6.13 0.68
N GLY A 181 -29.82 7.27 1.30
CA GLY A 181 -30.65 7.35 2.53
C GLY A 181 -29.91 7.03 3.84
N ARG A 182 -28.61 6.87 3.83
CA ARG A 182 -27.80 6.48 5.02
C ARG A 182 -27.26 7.69 5.79
N ARG A 183 -28.13 8.64 6.13
CA ARG A 183 -27.73 9.88 6.82
C ARG A 183 -27.44 9.71 8.31
N ASP A 184 -28.14 8.80 8.99
CA ASP A 184 -28.07 8.62 10.43
C ASP A 184 -26.98 7.63 10.85
N TYR A 185 -26.60 6.71 9.97
CA TYR A 185 -25.54 5.73 10.15
C TYR A 185 -25.06 5.20 8.80
N THR A 186 -23.85 4.66 8.78
CA THR A 186 -23.32 3.98 7.58
C THR A 186 -23.76 2.51 7.57
N ARG A 187 -23.60 1.87 6.41
CA ARG A 187 -23.81 0.42 6.23
C ARG A 187 -23.03 -0.41 7.26
N GLU A 188 -21.82 0.01 7.59
CA GLU A 188 -20.92 -0.66 8.54
C GLU A 188 -21.14 -0.21 10.01
N GLY A 189 -22.22 0.50 10.29
CA GLY A 189 -22.60 0.88 11.65
C GLY A 189 -21.79 2.05 12.24
N ILE A 190 -21.19 2.89 11.40
CA ILE A 190 -20.53 4.13 11.88
C ILE A 190 -21.61 5.17 12.14
N TYR A 191 -21.66 5.65 13.39
CA TYR A 191 -22.64 6.65 13.82
C TYR A 191 -22.02 8.05 13.78
N PRO A 192 -22.49 8.98 12.92
CA PRO A 192 -21.93 10.32 12.79
C PRO A 192 -21.83 11.06 14.12
N ALA A 193 -22.84 10.92 14.99
CA ALA A 193 -22.89 11.59 16.29
C ALA A 193 -21.75 11.17 17.26
N LEU A 194 -21.16 10.00 17.07
CA LEU A 194 -20.12 9.43 17.95
C LEU A 194 -18.69 9.67 17.42
N LEU A 195 -18.55 10.26 16.23
CA LEU A 195 -17.24 10.48 15.61
C LEU A 195 -16.51 11.66 16.26
N SER A 196 -15.19 11.49 16.39
CA SER A 196 -14.28 12.61 16.60
C SER A 196 -13.89 13.21 15.26
N LEU A 197 -14.31 14.43 15.01
CA LEU A 197 -13.94 15.15 13.79
C LEU A 197 -12.52 15.70 13.88
N PRO A 198 -11.81 15.85 12.75
CA PRO A 198 -10.59 16.62 12.71
C PRO A 198 -10.83 18.06 13.18
N ALA A 199 -9.91 18.61 13.99
CA ALA A 199 -10.07 19.93 14.61
C ALA A 199 -10.21 21.10 13.63
N TYR A 200 -9.88 20.90 12.38
CA TYR A 200 -9.96 21.92 11.32
C TYR A 200 -11.28 21.95 10.54
N VAL A 201 -12.21 21.03 10.85
CA VAL A 201 -13.55 21.02 10.23
C VAL A 201 -14.62 21.43 11.24
N PRO A 202 -15.70 22.12 10.82
CA PRO A 202 -16.77 22.53 11.72
C PRO A 202 -17.56 21.30 12.21
N ASP A 203 -17.97 21.34 13.49
CA ASP A 203 -18.81 20.30 14.08
C ASP A 203 -20.30 20.55 13.74
N LEU A 204 -20.70 20.10 12.56
CA LEU A 204 -22.06 20.18 12.04
C LEU A 204 -22.59 18.78 11.70
N PRO A 205 -23.89 18.54 11.81
CA PRO A 205 -24.48 17.22 11.47
C PRO A 205 -24.14 16.75 10.06
N GLU A 206 -24.13 17.65 9.08
CA GLU A 206 -23.78 17.37 7.68
C GLU A 206 -22.32 16.93 7.55
N VAL A 207 -21.41 17.63 8.22
CA VAL A 207 -19.97 17.31 8.21
C VAL A 207 -19.72 15.96 8.89
N ARG A 208 -20.40 15.69 10.00
CA ARG A 208 -20.35 14.39 10.67
C ARG A 208 -20.83 13.26 9.79
N SER A 209 -21.93 13.48 9.06
CA SER A 209 -22.50 12.52 8.12
C SER A 209 -21.54 12.25 6.95
N ASP A 210 -20.95 13.30 6.36
CA ASP A 210 -19.99 13.18 5.27
C ASP A 210 -18.73 12.42 5.74
N TYR A 211 -18.24 12.75 6.93
CA TYR A 211 -17.07 12.09 7.49
C TYR A 211 -17.33 10.62 7.81
N ALA A 212 -18.52 10.28 8.30
CA ALA A 212 -18.93 8.88 8.48
C ALA A 212 -18.93 8.11 7.15
N GLY A 213 -19.44 8.71 6.09
CA GLY A 213 -19.41 8.14 4.74
C GLY A 213 -17.99 7.95 4.21
N HIS A 214 -17.09 8.88 4.53
CA HIS A 214 -15.67 8.74 4.20
C HIS A 214 -15.01 7.59 4.97
N LEU A 215 -15.24 7.48 6.28
CA LEU A 215 -14.71 6.37 7.08
C LEU A 215 -15.27 5.00 6.64
N GLU A 216 -16.52 4.94 6.18
CA GLU A 216 -17.05 3.72 5.54
C GLU A 216 -16.24 3.37 4.28
N ALA A 217 -15.89 4.36 3.46
CA ALA A 217 -15.05 4.12 2.29
C ALA A 217 -13.64 3.64 2.66
N VAL A 218 -13.08 4.09 3.79
CA VAL A 218 -11.81 3.59 4.33
C VAL A 218 -11.93 2.11 4.72
N GLN A 219 -13.03 1.68 5.33
CA GLN A 219 -13.27 0.26 5.63
C GLN A 219 -13.43 -0.59 4.36
N ASP A 220 -14.06 -0.04 3.32
CA ASP A 220 -14.12 -0.70 2.01
C ASP A 220 -12.72 -0.84 1.38
N VAL A 221 -11.83 0.16 1.54
CA VAL A 221 -10.42 0.08 1.12
C VAL A 221 -9.69 -1.01 1.91
N ASP A 222 -9.90 -1.11 3.22
CA ASP A 222 -9.32 -2.17 4.04
C ASP A 222 -9.78 -3.58 3.59
N THR A 223 -11.05 -3.71 3.25
CA THR A 223 -11.61 -4.96 2.70
C THR A 223 -10.94 -5.30 1.36
N TRP A 224 -10.77 -4.32 0.49
CA TRP A 224 -10.06 -4.47 -0.79
C TRP A 224 -8.60 -4.89 -0.59
N LEU A 225 -7.90 -4.32 0.38
CA LEU A 225 -6.57 -4.76 0.78
C LEU A 225 -6.56 -6.24 1.21
N GLY A 226 -7.55 -6.66 1.99
CA GLY A 226 -7.71 -8.04 2.44
C GLY A 226 -7.79 -9.06 1.30
N PHE A 227 -8.41 -8.71 0.17
CA PHE A 227 -8.44 -9.58 -1.01
C PHE A 227 -7.04 -9.84 -1.57
N PHE A 228 -6.18 -8.82 -1.63
CA PHE A 228 -4.81 -9.01 -2.11
C PHE A 228 -3.97 -9.84 -1.15
N LEU A 229 -4.08 -9.59 0.15
CA LEU A 229 -3.35 -10.37 1.16
C LEU A 229 -3.71 -11.85 1.08
N LYS A 230 -4.99 -12.16 0.88
CA LYS A 230 -5.49 -13.52 0.71
C LYS A 230 -4.96 -14.14 -0.59
N ASP A 231 -5.12 -13.46 -1.73
CA ASP A 231 -4.71 -13.96 -3.05
C ASP A 231 -3.20 -14.25 -3.11
N LEU A 232 -2.39 -13.35 -2.55
CA LEU A 232 -0.93 -13.51 -2.48
C LEU A 232 -0.54 -14.74 -1.66
N LYS A 233 -1.17 -14.92 -0.50
CA LYS A 233 -0.92 -16.07 0.38
C LYS A 233 -1.33 -17.39 -0.28
N GLU A 234 -2.50 -17.44 -0.89
CA GLU A 234 -2.99 -18.64 -1.61
C GLU A 234 -2.08 -19.04 -2.77
N LYS A 235 -1.36 -18.08 -3.36
CA LYS A 235 -0.41 -18.32 -4.45
C LYS A 235 1.04 -18.49 -4.01
N GLY A 236 1.33 -18.38 -2.71
CA GLY A 236 2.71 -18.44 -2.20
C GLY A 236 3.59 -17.30 -2.71
N LEU A 237 3.00 -16.11 -2.95
CA LEU A 237 3.71 -14.93 -3.46
C LEU A 237 4.09 -13.96 -2.35
N ASP A 238 3.65 -14.19 -1.13
CA ASP A 238 3.84 -13.33 0.04
C ASP A 238 5.22 -13.48 0.71
N GLU A 239 5.94 -14.59 0.47
CA GLU A 239 7.24 -14.85 1.10
C GLU A 239 8.38 -13.98 0.55
N ASN A 240 8.37 -13.67 -0.76
CA ASN A 240 9.37 -12.82 -1.43
C ASN A 240 8.69 -11.59 -2.06
N LEU A 241 8.06 -10.78 -1.22
CA LEU A 241 7.24 -9.64 -1.64
C LEU A 241 7.56 -8.39 -0.81
N SER A 242 7.79 -7.28 -1.51
CA SER A 242 7.67 -5.94 -0.94
C SER A 242 6.26 -5.41 -1.23
N LEU A 243 5.44 -5.27 -0.20
CA LEU A 243 4.10 -4.70 -0.31
C LEU A 243 4.11 -3.29 0.26
N ILE A 244 3.64 -2.33 -0.53
CA ILE A 244 3.52 -0.93 -0.17
C ILE A 244 2.05 -0.54 -0.29
N HIS A 245 1.50 -0.09 0.81
CA HIS A 245 0.14 0.42 0.91
C HIS A 245 0.20 1.94 1.08
N ILE A 246 -0.27 2.68 0.07
CA ILE A 246 -0.16 4.15 -0.02
C ILE A 246 -1.56 4.75 -0.20
#